data_f8445523212dbcea0d2d651629ec6c9f
#
_entry.id   f8445523212dbcea0d2d651629ec6c9f
#
_cell.length_a   1.000
_cell.length_b   1.000
_cell.length_c   1.000
_cell.angle_alpha   90.00
_cell.angle_beta   90.00
_cell.angle_gamma   90.00
#
_symmetry.space_group_name_H-M   'P 1'
#
loop_
_entity.id
_entity.type
_entity.pdbx_description
1 polymer ?
#
loop_
_entity_poly.entity_id
_entity_poly.type
_entity_poly.pdbx_seq_one_letter_code
_entity_poly.pdbx_strand_id
1 'polypeptide(L)'
;MSYFVKRKNKQYQIEKGLLLFTQPKSPYFYGKIRHNKKYLTKSFAPITDKQEAIYELYNWRSELLSEKDKSVAEPNNPRSEYVDFKEIDNDFQFLDVGRFDPQKKDIESRKIHFVEIYGEYNQTQAANQAHRCLDCGNPYCEWKCPVHNYIPNWLKLVNEGNILEAVELCHQTNSLPEVCGRVCPQDRLCEGACTLNDGFGAVTIGSCLLYTSPSPRDIPL
;
A
#
# COMPACT_ATOMS: atom_id res chain seq x y z
N MET A 1 20.42 21.20 -41.86
CA MET A 1 20.58 19.71 -41.91
C MET A 1 20.31 19.17 -40.51
N SER A 2 19.14 18.58 -40.29
CA SER A 2 18.75 18.03 -39.02
C SER A 2 19.31 16.61 -38.89
N TYR A 3 20.23 16.40 -37.96
CA TYR A 3 20.74 15.07 -37.62
C TYR A 3 19.67 14.27 -36.93
N PHE A 4 18.94 13.45 -37.66
CA PHE A 4 18.12 12.39 -37.08
C PHE A 4 19.04 11.29 -36.53
N VAL A 5 19.33 11.38 -35.23
CA VAL A 5 19.92 10.26 -34.50
C VAL A 5 18.92 9.12 -34.50
N LYS A 6 19.23 8.01 -35.20
CA LYS A 6 18.43 6.77 -35.08
C LYS A 6 18.39 6.32 -33.62
N ARG A 7 17.33 6.66 -32.91
CA ARG A 7 17.11 6.14 -31.55
C ARG A 7 16.87 4.64 -31.67
N LYS A 8 17.72 3.85 -31.04
CA LYS A 8 17.44 2.41 -30.84
C LYS A 8 16.21 2.28 -29.98
N ASN A 9 15.34 1.29 -30.26
CA ASN A 9 14.22 0.94 -29.38
C ASN A 9 14.76 0.71 -27.96
N LYS A 10 14.39 1.55 -27.02
CA LYS A 10 14.70 1.33 -25.62
C LYS A 10 13.51 0.61 -25.01
N GLN A 11 13.75 -0.54 -24.43
CA GLN A 11 12.77 -1.28 -23.64
C GLN A 11 13.19 -1.21 -22.17
N TYR A 12 12.25 -0.89 -21.32
CA TYR A 12 12.40 -0.88 -19.85
C TYR A 12 11.42 -1.90 -19.30
N GLN A 13 11.93 -3.00 -18.78
CA GLN A 13 11.10 -3.91 -18.02
C GLN A 13 10.88 -3.27 -16.66
N ILE A 14 9.65 -2.88 -16.39
CA ILE A 14 9.26 -2.26 -15.11
C ILE A 14 8.99 -3.39 -14.12
N GLU A 15 8.20 -4.40 -14.55
CA GLU A 15 7.89 -5.60 -13.78
C GLU A 15 7.66 -6.80 -14.70
N LYS A 16 7.48 -8.00 -14.13
CA LYS A 16 7.10 -9.19 -14.90
C LYS A 16 5.73 -8.99 -15.56
N GLY A 17 5.74 -8.85 -16.86
CA GLY A 17 4.51 -8.61 -17.64
C GLY A 17 4.14 -7.15 -17.82
N LEU A 18 4.95 -6.20 -17.31
CA LEU A 18 4.78 -4.76 -17.45
C LEU A 18 6.01 -4.15 -18.12
N LEU A 19 5.84 -3.64 -19.31
CA LEU A 19 6.94 -3.10 -20.14
C LEU A 19 6.63 -1.66 -20.56
N LEU A 20 7.63 -0.80 -20.49
CA LEU A 20 7.63 0.52 -21.10
C LEU A 20 8.66 0.52 -22.25
N PHE A 21 8.31 1.05 -23.39
CA PHE A 21 9.23 1.09 -24.52
C PHE A 21 9.03 2.32 -25.40
N THR A 22 10.03 2.63 -26.22
CA THR A 22 9.95 3.68 -27.24
C THR A 22 10.01 3.08 -28.63
N GLN A 23 9.38 3.73 -29.60
CA GLN A 23 9.45 3.35 -31.00
C GLN A 23 10.48 4.23 -31.74
N PRO A 24 11.16 3.73 -32.83
CA PRO A 24 12.25 4.46 -33.50
C PRO A 24 11.84 5.80 -34.08
N LYS A 25 10.59 5.94 -34.46
CA LYS A 25 10.03 7.13 -35.13
C LYS A 25 9.11 7.97 -34.23
N SER A 26 9.01 7.63 -32.95
CA SER A 26 8.14 8.34 -32.00
C SER A 26 8.94 8.90 -30.84
N PRO A 27 8.71 10.15 -30.43
CA PRO A 27 9.30 10.70 -29.21
C PRO A 27 8.62 10.17 -27.93
N TYR A 28 7.47 9.50 -28.07
CA TYR A 28 6.61 9.12 -26.96
C TYR A 28 6.88 7.72 -26.45
N PHE A 29 6.44 7.45 -25.24
CA PHE A 29 6.47 6.13 -24.62
C PHE A 29 5.22 5.31 -24.94
N TYR A 30 5.37 3.99 -24.86
CA TYR A 30 4.32 3.00 -25.06
C TYR A 30 4.38 2.01 -23.90
N GLY A 31 3.24 1.73 -23.32
CA GLY A 31 3.07 0.70 -22.31
C GLY A 31 2.68 -0.64 -22.93
N LYS A 32 3.14 -1.75 -22.34
CA LYS A 32 2.72 -3.11 -22.68
C LYS A 32 2.46 -3.88 -21.42
N ILE A 33 1.23 -4.35 -21.25
CA ILE A 33 0.77 -5.06 -20.05
C ILE A 33 0.33 -6.47 -20.44
N ARG A 34 0.74 -7.48 -19.64
CA ARG A 34 0.22 -8.84 -19.77
C ARG A 34 -1.06 -8.96 -18.95
N HIS A 35 -2.19 -9.13 -19.64
CA HIS A 35 -3.51 -9.27 -19.05
C HIS A 35 -4.21 -10.49 -19.64
N ASN A 36 -4.77 -11.39 -18.82
CA ASN A 36 -5.48 -12.61 -19.26
C ASN A 36 -4.70 -13.43 -20.30
N LYS A 37 -3.41 -13.71 -20.04
CA LYS A 37 -2.48 -14.42 -20.94
C LYS A 37 -2.20 -13.74 -22.28
N LYS A 38 -2.74 -12.55 -22.54
CA LYS A 38 -2.49 -11.73 -23.72
C LYS A 38 -1.73 -10.47 -23.37
N TYR A 39 -1.02 -9.89 -24.33
CA TYR A 39 -0.38 -8.59 -24.15
C TYR A 39 -1.25 -7.50 -24.77
N LEU A 40 -1.54 -6.47 -23.97
CA LEU A 40 -2.15 -5.23 -24.40
C LEU A 40 -1.07 -4.17 -24.58
N THR A 41 -1.28 -3.23 -25.50
CA THR A 41 -0.33 -2.13 -25.74
C THR A 41 -1.09 -0.82 -25.84
N LYS A 42 -0.60 0.22 -25.18
CA LYS A 42 -1.18 1.58 -25.18
C LYS A 42 -0.09 2.61 -25.47
N SER A 43 -0.42 3.64 -26.26
CA SER A 43 0.45 4.81 -26.46
C SER A 43 0.18 5.82 -25.33
N PHE A 44 1.25 6.44 -24.84
CA PHE A 44 1.18 7.52 -23.83
C PHE A 44 1.49 8.88 -24.46
N ALA A 45 1.23 9.09 -25.74
CA ALA A 45 1.35 10.42 -26.35
C ALA A 45 0.41 11.41 -25.63
N PRO A 46 0.86 12.65 -25.32
CA PRO A 46 2.11 13.27 -25.72
C PRO A 46 3.30 13.13 -24.75
N ILE A 47 3.30 12.17 -23.84
CA ILE A 47 4.30 12.04 -22.77
C ILE A 47 5.66 11.66 -23.34
N THR A 48 6.67 12.45 -23.02
CA THR A 48 8.07 12.26 -23.41
C THR A 48 9.01 12.01 -22.23
N ASP A 49 8.54 12.29 -21.00
CA ASP A 49 9.24 11.98 -19.78
C ASP A 49 9.03 10.53 -19.36
N LYS A 50 10.09 9.87 -18.87
CA LYS A 50 10.06 8.47 -18.51
C LYS A 50 9.28 8.21 -17.22
N GLN A 51 9.40 9.08 -16.21
CA GLN A 51 8.74 8.87 -14.93
C GLN A 51 7.23 9.11 -15.05
N GLU A 52 6.85 10.13 -15.80
CA GLU A 52 5.45 10.40 -16.14
C GLU A 52 4.83 9.23 -16.93
N ALA A 53 5.57 8.66 -17.88
CA ALA A 53 5.12 7.49 -18.64
C ALA A 53 5.00 6.23 -17.78
N ILE A 54 5.84 6.04 -16.79
CA ILE A 54 5.72 4.96 -15.80
C ILE A 54 4.45 5.16 -14.97
N TYR A 55 4.19 6.36 -14.48
CA TYR A 55 2.98 6.68 -13.75
C TYR A 55 1.70 6.36 -14.56
N GLU A 56 1.65 6.78 -15.82
CA GLU A 56 0.53 6.48 -16.71
C GLU A 56 0.38 4.98 -17.03
N LEU A 57 1.49 4.25 -17.06
CA LEU A 57 1.47 2.80 -17.24
C LEU A 57 0.79 2.09 -16.05
N TYR A 58 1.06 2.57 -14.83
CA TYR A 58 0.42 2.04 -13.62
C TYR A 58 -1.05 2.44 -13.53
N ASN A 59 -1.41 3.68 -13.88
CA ASN A 59 -2.80 4.12 -13.95
C ASN A 59 -3.60 3.22 -14.91
N TRP A 60 -3.06 2.96 -16.09
CA TRP A 60 -3.70 2.08 -17.07
C TRP A 60 -3.81 0.63 -16.56
N ARG A 61 -2.81 0.11 -15.86
CA ARG A 61 -2.90 -1.20 -15.20
C ARG A 61 -4.04 -1.23 -14.19
N SER A 62 -4.15 -0.20 -13.35
CA SER A 62 -5.21 -0.08 -12.36
C SER A 62 -6.60 -0.03 -13.00
N GLU A 63 -6.76 0.71 -14.10
CA GLU A 63 -8.01 0.74 -14.89
C GLU A 63 -8.41 -0.66 -15.38
N LEU A 64 -7.45 -1.39 -15.98
CA LEU A 64 -7.70 -2.75 -16.50
C LEU A 64 -8.06 -3.75 -15.40
N LEU A 65 -7.53 -3.57 -14.19
CA LEU A 65 -7.87 -4.40 -13.04
C LEU A 65 -9.25 -4.04 -12.50
N SER A 66 -9.61 -2.74 -12.45
CA SER A 66 -10.92 -2.26 -11.99
C SER A 66 -12.08 -2.66 -12.94
N GLU A 67 -11.82 -2.82 -14.23
CA GLU A 67 -12.82 -3.32 -15.18
C GLU A 67 -13.20 -4.79 -14.94
N LYS A 68 -12.31 -5.58 -14.35
CA LYS A 68 -12.62 -6.95 -13.92
C LYS A 68 -13.66 -7.00 -12.82
N ASP A 69 -13.68 -6.01 -11.94
CA ASP A 69 -14.60 -5.96 -10.79
C ASP A 69 -16.01 -5.48 -11.15
N LYS A 70 -16.17 -4.86 -12.32
CA LYS A 70 -17.51 -4.41 -12.77
C LYS A 70 -18.46 -5.52 -13.24
N SER A 71 -17.98 -6.76 -13.35
CA SER A 71 -18.78 -7.92 -13.73
C SER A 71 -19.31 -8.75 -12.55
N VAL A 72 -19.06 -8.32 -11.30
CA VAL A 72 -19.54 -8.97 -10.07
C VAL A 72 -20.37 -7.98 -9.29
N ALA A 73 -21.59 -8.39 -8.93
CA ALA A 73 -22.66 -7.61 -8.32
C ALA A 73 -22.24 -6.77 -7.10
N GLU A 74 -23.02 -5.68 -6.90
CA GLU A 74 -22.87 -4.60 -5.93
C GLU A 74 -22.37 -4.97 -4.51
N PRO A 75 -21.59 -4.09 -3.90
CA PRO A 75 -20.93 -4.37 -2.63
C PRO A 75 -21.73 -3.83 -1.45
N ASN A 76 -22.26 -4.70 -0.65
CA ASN A 76 -22.50 -4.41 0.77
C ASN A 76 -21.31 -4.90 1.59
N ASN A 77 -20.19 -4.38 1.35
CA ASN A 77 -19.01 -4.24 2.21
C ASN A 77 -17.76 -4.06 1.33
N PRO A 78 -17.05 -2.94 1.41
CA PRO A 78 -15.89 -2.77 0.57
C PRO A 78 -14.76 -3.70 1.06
N ARG A 79 -14.49 -4.71 0.26
CA ARG A 79 -13.21 -5.41 0.21
C ARG A 79 -12.75 -6.14 1.47
N SER A 80 -13.49 -7.17 1.85
CA SER A 80 -12.99 -8.26 2.69
C SER A 80 -12.56 -9.47 1.86
N GLU A 81 -12.22 -9.30 0.58
CA GLU A 81 -11.74 -10.44 -0.19
C GLU A 81 -10.29 -10.71 0.15
N TYR A 82 -10.07 -11.96 0.53
CA TYR A 82 -8.78 -12.59 0.74
C TYR A 82 -7.96 -12.45 -0.55
N VAL A 83 -6.96 -11.61 -0.53
CA VAL A 83 -5.98 -11.54 -1.61
C VAL A 83 -4.94 -12.61 -1.30
N ASP A 84 -4.79 -13.60 -2.17
CA ASP A 84 -3.73 -14.59 -2.03
C ASP A 84 -2.38 -13.92 -2.29
N PHE A 85 -1.63 -13.67 -1.22
CA PHE A 85 -0.34 -12.98 -1.26
C PHE A 85 0.72 -13.67 -2.14
N LYS A 86 0.53 -14.93 -2.51
CA LYS A 86 1.42 -15.64 -3.43
C LYS A 86 1.37 -15.11 -4.86
N GLU A 87 0.32 -14.36 -5.22
CA GLU A 87 0.13 -13.77 -6.54
C GLU A 87 0.41 -12.27 -6.60
N ILE A 88 0.63 -11.59 -5.44
CA ILE A 88 0.90 -10.14 -5.39
C ILE A 88 2.39 -9.90 -5.64
N ASP A 89 2.69 -8.97 -6.52
CA ASP A 89 4.03 -8.46 -6.75
C ASP A 89 4.51 -7.67 -5.53
N ASN A 90 5.64 -8.07 -4.95
CA ASN A 90 6.16 -7.48 -3.72
C ASN A 90 6.75 -6.07 -3.87
N ASP A 91 6.93 -5.59 -5.11
CA ASP A 91 7.53 -4.27 -5.35
C ASP A 91 6.48 -3.15 -5.43
N PHE A 92 5.23 -3.49 -5.82
CA PHE A 92 4.16 -2.51 -6.07
C PHE A 92 2.81 -2.96 -5.49
N GLN A 93 2.85 -3.75 -4.45
CA GLN A 93 1.67 -4.30 -3.78
C GLN A 93 0.67 -3.23 -3.29
N PHE A 94 1.12 -2.01 -3.02
CA PHE A 94 0.28 -0.89 -2.64
C PHE A 94 -0.68 -0.42 -3.74
N LEU A 95 -0.43 -0.81 -5.00
CA LEU A 95 -1.35 -0.56 -6.12
C LEU A 95 -2.49 -1.58 -6.16
N ASP A 96 -2.20 -2.81 -5.75
CA ASP A 96 -3.16 -3.91 -5.74
C ASP A 96 -3.99 -3.91 -4.45
N VAL A 97 -3.40 -3.48 -3.34
CA VAL A 97 -4.03 -3.35 -2.03
C VAL A 97 -4.20 -1.89 -1.65
N GLY A 98 -5.41 -1.36 -1.76
CA GLY A 98 -5.72 0.01 -1.34
C GLY A 98 -5.63 0.20 0.18
N ARG A 99 -5.43 1.45 0.63
CA ARG A 99 -5.55 1.78 2.05
C ARG A 99 -6.97 1.49 2.54
N PHE A 100 -7.06 0.77 3.65
CA PHE A 100 -8.31 0.48 4.34
C PHE A 100 -8.13 0.75 5.84
N ASP A 101 -8.89 1.68 6.38
CA ASP A 101 -8.89 1.96 7.81
C ASP A 101 -10.01 1.17 8.51
N PRO A 102 -9.81 0.65 9.74
CA PRO A 102 -10.85 -0.02 10.49
C PRO A 102 -12.06 0.90 10.69
N GLN A 103 -13.25 0.34 10.70
CA GLN A 103 -14.46 1.11 10.96
C GLN A 103 -14.44 1.66 12.35
N LYS A 104 -14.77 2.94 12.50
CA LYS A 104 -15.00 3.57 13.82
C LYS A 104 -16.44 3.31 14.22
N LYS A 105 -16.67 3.07 15.52
CA LYS A 105 -18.03 3.01 16.05
C LYS A 105 -18.77 4.32 15.79
N ASP A 106 -20.05 4.24 15.59
CA ASP A 106 -20.90 5.40 15.33
C ASP A 106 -20.87 6.40 16.50
N ILE A 107 -21.16 7.66 16.19
CA ILE A 107 -21.04 8.76 17.15
C ILE A 107 -22.03 8.60 18.32
N GLU A 108 -23.23 8.09 18.07
CA GLU A 108 -24.25 7.96 19.10
C GLU A 108 -23.84 6.90 20.14
N SER A 109 -23.34 5.74 19.66
CA SER A 109 -22.78 4.72 20.56
C SER A 109 -21.63 5.24 21.42
N ARG A 110 -20.78 6.10 20.86
CA ARG A 110 -19.64 6.71 21.58
C ARG A 110 -20.07 7.72 22.65
N LYS A 111 -21.19 8.40 22.46
CA LYS A 111 -21.73 9.35 23.45
C LYS A 111 -22.31 8.67 24.68
N ILE A 112 -22.87 7.47 24.51
CA ILE A 112 -23.58 6.78 25.56
C ILE A 112 -22.66 5.94 26.44
N HIS A 113 -21.61 5.34 25.83
CA HIS A 113 -20.72 4.42 26.53
C HIS A 113 -19.25 4.79 26.26
N PHE A 114 -18.40 4.69 27.28
CA PHE A 114 -16.95 4.77 27.14
C PHE A 114 -16.42 3.45 26.57
N VAL A 115 -16.65 3.25 25.28
CA VAL A 115 -16.23 2.07 24.53
C VAL A 115 -15.10 2.39 23.59
N GLU A 116 -14.37 1.37 23.15
CA GLU A 116 -13.34 1.50 22.10
C GLU A 116 -13.94 2.14 20.84
N ILE A 117 -13.26 3.14 20.31
CA ILE A 117 -13.74 3.91 19.16
C ILE A 117 -13.38 3.20 17.84
N TYR A 118 -12.18 2.65 17.80
CA TYR A 118 -11.65 2.03 16.61
C TYR A 118 -12.02 0.55 16.55
N GLY A 119 -12.37 0.09 15.37
CA GLY A 119 -12.42 -1.34 15.12
C GLY A 119 -11.00 -1.91 15.01
N GLU A 120 -10.86 -3.20 15.24
CA GLU A 120 -9.61 -3.92 15.08
C GLU A 120 -9.57 -4.62 13.73
N TYR A 121 -8.36 -4.80 13.22
CA TYR A 121 -8.14 -5.67 12.08
C TYR A 121 -8.25 -7.13 12.51
N ASN A 122 -8.80 -7.95 11.64
CA ASN A 122 -8.50 -9.38 11.68
C ASN A 122 -7.13 -9.65 11.07
N GLN A 123 -6.63 -10.87 11.22
CA GLN A 123 -5.30 -11.27 10.74
C GLN A 123 -5.08 -10.96 9.26
N THR A 124 -6.06 -11.28 8.41
CA THR A 124 -5.96 -11.04 6.96
C THR A 124 -5.92 -9.55 6.63
N GLN A 125 -6.75 -8.74 7.29
CA GLN A 125 -6.76 -7.30 7.10
C GLN A 125 -5.45 -6.65 7.55
N ALA A 126 -4.92 -7.07 8.71
CA ALA A 126 -3.65 -6.59 9.22
C ALA A 126 -2.49 -6.95 8.27
N ALA A 127 -2.42 -8.19 7.83
CA ALA A 127 -1.42 -8.64 6.87
C ALA A 127 -1.51 -7.86 5.55
N ASN A 128 -2.72 -7.67 4.99
CA ASN A 128 -2.94 -6.90 3.77
C ASN A 128 -2.49 -5.44 3.91
N GLN A 129 -2.79 -4.80 5.02
CA GLN A 129 -2.37 -3.41 5.22
C GLN A 129 -0.87 -3.30 5.52
N ALA A 130 -0.29 -4.22 6.27
CA ALA A 130 1.14 -4.30 6.50
C ALA A 130 1.92 -4.57 5.21
N HIS A 131 1.37 -5.40 4.32
CA HIS A 131 1.95 -5.71 3.01
C HIS A 131 2.12 -4.48 2.09
N ARG A 132 1.37 -3.41 2.33
CA ARG A 132 1.56 -2.15 1.59
C ARG A 132 2.89 -1.45 1.88
N CYS A 133 3.60 -1.85 2.94
CA CYS A 133 4.89 -1.26 3.30
C CYS A 133 5.94 -1.56 2.23
N LEU A 134 6.65 -0.51 1.80
CA LEU A 134 7.72 -0.60 0.79
C LEU A 134 9.06 -1.05 1.36
N ASP A 135 9.16 -1.25 2.67
CA ASP A 135 10.43 -1.55 3.36
C ASP A 135 11.54 -0.55 2.95
N CYS A 136 11.25 0.73 3.07
CA CYS A 136 12.13 1.81 2.60
C CYS A 136 13.50 1.77 3.28
N GLY A 137 14.58 1.84 2.51
CA GLY A 137 15.94 1.96 3.04
C GLY A 137 16.17 3.21 3.89
N ASN A 138 15.37 4.27 3.65
CA ASN A 138 15.26 5.48 4.47
C ASN A 138 13.85 5.57 5.04
N PRO A 139 13.56 4.96 6.19
CA PRO A 139 12.21 4.88 6.74
C PRO A 139 11.81 6.20 7.41
N TYR A 140 11.30 7.16 6.65
CA TYR A 140 10.82 8.45 7.16
C TYR A 140 9.75 8.31 8.25
N CYS A 141 8.93 7.25 8.18
CA CYS A 141 7.97 6.93 9.22
C CYS A 141 8.62 6.63 10.57
N GLU A 142 9.73 5.91 10.58
CA GLU A 142 10.53 5.64 11.78
C GLU A 142 11.20 6.92 12.29
N TRP A 143 11.81 7.70 11.41
CA TRP A 143 12.48 8.94 11.80
C TRP A 143 11.51 9.99 12.34
N LYS A 144 10.28 10.02 11.85
CA LYS A 144 9.25 10.94 12.30
C LYS A 144 8.55 10.46 13.58
N CYS A 145 8.71 9.18 13.93
CA CYS A 145 8.20 8.62 15.17
C CYS A 145 9.02 9.15 16.36
N PRO A 146 8.39 9.76 17.39
CA PRO A 146 9.10 10.30 18.54
C PRO A 146 9.92 9.26 19.33
N VAL A 147 9.52 7.98 19.24
CA VAL A 147 10.22 6.86 19.91
C VAL A 147 11.05 6.03 18.92
N HIS A 148 11.21 6.50 17.70
CA HIS A 148 11.97 5.81 16.63
C HIS A 148 11.64 4.31 16.54
N ASN A 149 10.35 3.99 16.50
CA ASN A 149 9.89 2.61 16.46
C ASN A 149 10.22 1.98 15.10
N TYR A 150 10.69 0.74 15.10
CA TYR A 150 11.15 -0.02 13.92
C TYR A 150 10.00 -0.42 12.99
N ILE A 151 9.32 0.61 12.44
CA ILE A 151 8.03 0.45 11.75
C ILE A 151 8.09 -0.49 10.56
N PRO A 152 9.01 -0.37 9.59
CA PRO A 152 9.05 -1.29 8.46
C PRO A 152 9.28 -2.73 8.89
N ASN A 153 10.15 -2.94 9.87
CA ASN A 153 10.56 -4.25 10.33
C ASN A 153 9.39 -5.02 10.96
N TRP A 154 8.65 -4.43 11.90
CA TRP A 154 7.52 -5.13 12.50
C TRP A 154 6.32 -5.21 11.55
N LEU A 155 6.12 -4.26 10.62
CA LEU A 155 5.10 -4.41 9.56
C LEU A 155 5.38 -5.63 8.68
N LYS A 156 6.64 -5.89 8.32
CA LYS A 156 7.04 -7.08 7.61
C LYS A 156 6.66 -8.35 8.37
N LEU A 157 6.97 -8.40 9.67
CA LEU A 157 6.61 -9.54 10.52
C LEU A 157 5.08 -9.72 10.64
N VAL A 158 4.30 -8.64 10.70
CA VAL A 158 2.83 -8.70 10.65
C VAL A 158 2.35 -9.30 9.34
N ASN A 159 2.92 -8.87 8.22
CA ASN A 159 2.59 -9.42 6.90
C ASN A 159 2.89 -10.92 6.81
N GLU A 160 4.00 -11.36 7.38
CA GLU A 160 4.42 -12.77 7.41
C GLU A 160 3.64 -13.61 8.43
N GLY A 161 2.83 -13.00 9.30
CA GLY A 161 2.08 -13.66 10.37
C GLY A 161 2.89 -13.93 11.63
N ASN A 162 4.12 -13.42 11.73
CA ASN A 162 5.03 -13.56 12.87
C ASN A 162 4.69 -12.55 13.96
N ILE A 163 3.50 -12.65 14.54
CA ILE A 163 2.93 -11.62 15.42
C ILE A 163 3.72 -11.47 16.74
N LEU A 164 4.20 -12.56 17.32
CA LEU A 164 4.96 -12.49 18.57
C LEU A 164 6.25 -11.69 18.40
N GLU A 165 7.01 -11.96 17.34
CA GLU A 165 8.21 -11.22 17.01
C GLU A 165 7.91 -9.76 16.65
N ALA A 166 6.80 -9.51 15.96
CA ALA A 166 6.35 -8.13 15.67
C ALA A 166 6.06 -7.36 16.96
N VAL A 167 5.40 -7.96 17.93
CA VAL A 167 5.12 -7.37 19.26
C VAL A 167 6.42 -7.07 20.00
N GLU A 168 7.34 -8.04 20.08
CA GLU A 168 8.64 -7.86 20.74
C GLU A 168 9.40 -6.69 20.13
N LEU A 169 9.42 -6.60 18.80
CA LEU A 169 10.10 -5.54 18.09
C LEU A 169 9.43 -4.16 18.31
N CYS A 170 8.11 -4.10 18.34
CA CYS A 170 7.37 -2.89 18.69
C CYS A 170 7.73 -2.38 20.08
N HIS A 171 7.89 -3.28 21.05
CA HIS A 171 8.17 -2.96 22.43
C HIS A 171 9.64 -2.57 22.71
N GLN A 172 10.57 -2.84 21.80
CA GLN A 172 11.98 -2.48 22.01
C GLN A 172 12.20 -0.98 22.22
N THR A 173 11.44 -0.16 21.51
CA THR A 173 11.57 1.31 21.60
C THR A 173 10.29 1.99 22.11
N ASN A 174 9.17 1.28 22.19
CA ASN A 174 7.88 1.82 22.60
C ASN A 174 7.29 1.01 23.75
N SER A 175 7.18 1.64 24.92
CA SER A 175 6.65 0.97 26.10
C SER A 175 5.12 0.82 26.10
N LEU A 176 4.40 1.59 25.28
CA LEU A 176 2.93 1.64 25.26
C LEU A 176 2.40 1.69 23.82
N PRO A 177 2.67 0.66 22.99
CA PRO A 177 2.25 0.66 21.59
C PRO A 177 0.72 0.72 21.43
N GLU A 178 -0.05 0.11 22.34
CA GLU A 178 -1.51 0.14 22.37
C GLU A 178 -2.07 1.56 22.58
N VAL A 179 -1.36 2.40 23.31
CA VAL A 179 -1.73 3.81 23.50
C VAL A 179 -1.36 4.60 22.24
N CYS A 180 -0.15 4.37 21.70
CA CYS A 180 0.32 5.05 20.52
C CYS A 180 -0.58 4.80 19.31
N GLY A 181 -1.08 3.58 19.14
CA GLY A 181 -2.02 3.24 18.07
C GLY A 181 -3.33 4.03 18.13
N ARG A 182 -3.72 4.51 19.32
CA ARG A 182 -5.00 5.23 19.55
C ARG A 182 -4.86 6.75 19.59
N VAL A 183 -3.80 7.28 20.22
CA VAL A 183 -3.72 8.72 20.53
C VAL A 183 -2.69 9.49 19.75
N CYS A 184 -1.72 8.84 19.12
CA CYS A 184 -0.75 9.53 18.28
C CYS A 184 -1.46 10.21 17.10
N PRO A 185 -1.09 11.45 16.75
CA PRO A 185 -1.52 12.08 15.51
C PRO A 185 -0.71 11.50 14.33
N GLN A 186 -1.05 10.27 13.94
CA GLN A 186 -0.29 9.49 12.94
C GLN A 186 -0.20 10.21 11.60
N ASP A 187 -1.25 10.97 11.24
CA ASP A 187 -1.32 11.82 10.05
C ASP A 187 -0.24 12.91 10.00
N ARG A 188 0.31 13.30 11.15
CA ARG A 188 1.40 14.27 11.29
C ARG A 188 2.75 13.64 11.63
N LEU A 189 2.74 12.38 12.03
CA LEU A 189 3.92 11.62 12.45
C LEU A 189 4.25 10.54 11.41
N CYS A 190 4.17 9.27 11.81
CA CYS A 190 4.63 8.14 10.99
C CYS A 190 3.85 8.00 9.67
N GLU A 191 2.52 8.06 9.70
CA GLU A 191 1.72 7.95 8.48
C GLU A 191 1.88 9.18 7.58
N GLY A 192 1.93 10.39 8.17
CA GLY A 192 2.20 11.62 7.43
C GLY A 192 3.56 11.67 6.75
N ALA A 193 4.55 10.93 7.30
CA ALA A 193 5.88 10.82 6.72
C ALA A 193 6.08 9.57 5.85
N CYS A 194 5.04 8.74 5.69
CA CYS A 194 5.10 7.55 4.85
C CYS A 194 5.31 7.94 3.39
N THR A 195 6.23 7.27 2.70
CA THR A 195 6.50 7.49 1.27
C THR A 195 5.25 7.34 0.40
N LEU A 196 4.31 6.48 0.79
CA LEU A 196 3.05 6.29 0.07
C LEU A 196 2.00 7.37 0.37
N ASN A 197 2.24 8.26 1.33
CA ASN A 197 1.23 9.24 1.73
C ASN A 197 0.80 10.15 0.57
N ASP A 198 1.76 10.52 -0.28
CA ASP A 198 1.51 11.35 -1.45
C ASP A 198 1.02 10.49 -2.63
N GLY A 199 -0.28 10.50 -2.84
CA GLY A 199 -0.92 9.90 -4.02
C GLY A 199 -1.52 8.50 -3.82
N PHE A 200 -0.97 7.66 -2.93
CA PHE A 200 -1.41 6.27 -2.74
C PHE A 200 -2.06 6.00 -1.37
N GLY A 201 -1.99 6.97 -0.48
CA GLY A 201 -2.37 6.83 0.93
C GLY A 201 -1.34 6.04 1.73
N ALA A 202 -0.96 6.58 2.88
CA ALA A 202 0.00 5.97 3.80
C ALA A 202 -0.38 4.52 4.16
N VAL A 203 0.58 3.72 4.60
CA VAL A 203 0.31 2.49 5.34
C VAL A 203 -0.44 2.83 6.62
N THR A 204 -1.44 2.04 7.00
CA THR A 204 -2.23 2.24 8.23
C THR A 204 -1.44 1.79 9.47
N ILE A 205 -0.35 2.50 9.75
CA ILE A 205 0.64 2.12 10.76
C ILE A 205 0.00 2.03 12.15
N GLY A 206 -0.82 3.02 12.51
CA GLY A 206 -1.50 3.03 13.80
C GLY A 206 -2.45 1.87 13.99
N SER A 207 -3.22 1.53 12.98
CA SER A 207 -4.16 0.40 13.04
C SER A 207 -3.46 -0.96 13.05
N CYS A 208 -2.35 -1.11 12.33
CA CYS A 208 -1.49 -2.29 12.41
C CYS A 208 -0.84 -2.41 13.79
N LEU A 209 -0.46 -1.29 14.41
CA LEU A 209 0.11 -1.29 15.75
C LEU A 209 -0.92 -1.72 16.81
N LEU A 210 -2.18 -1.31 16.66
CA LEU A 210 -3.27 -1.79 17.51
C LEU A 210 -3.50 -3.29 17.38
N TYR A 211 -3.41 -3.82 16.16
CA TYR A 211 -3.54 -5.24 15.92
C TYR A 211 -2.41 -6.06 16.57
N THR A 212 -1.17 -5.56 16.54
CA THR A 212 -0.02 -6.26 17.16
C THR A 212 -0.02 -6.17 18.67
N SER A 213 -0.51 -5.06 19.23
CA SER A 213 -0.44 -4.78 20.66
C SER A 213 -1.82 -4.34 21.18
N PRO A 214 -2.81 -5.26 21.22
CA PRO A 214 -4.11 -4.95 21.76
C PRO A 214 -4.01 -4.66 23.27
N SER A 215 -4.85 -3.74 23.76
CA SER A 215 -4.98 -3.50 25.20
C SER A 215 -5.57 -4.75 25.89
N PRO A 216 -5.25 -5.01 27.15
CA PRO A 216 -5.90 -6.06 27.92
C PRO A 216 -7.44 -5.97 27.95
N ARG A 217 -8.01 -4.80 27.66
CA ARG A 217 -9.47 -4.60 27.54
C ARG A 217 -10.04 -5.13 26.21
N ASP A 218 -9.20 -5.35 25.22
CA ASP A 218 -9.61 -5.79 23.89
C ASP A 218 -9.60 -7.32 23.79
N ILE A 219 -9.02 -7.99 24.80
CA ILE A 219 -8.99 -9.45 24.88
C ILE A 219 -10.34 -9.88 25.49
N PRO A 220 -11.17 -10.66 24.77
CA PRO A 220 -12.39 -11.23 25.36
C PRO A 220 -12.00 -12.16 26.52
N LEU A 221 -12.54 -11.90 27.69
CA LEU A 221 -12.42 -12.79 28.86
C LEU A 221 -13.24 -14.06 28.66
#